data_d37f812fe05aae5600dc807d39e4eb9b
#
_entry.id   d37f812fe05aae5600dc807d39e4eb9b
#
_cell.length_a   1.000
_cell.length_b   1.000
_cell.length_c   1.000
_cell.angle_alpha   90.00
_cell.angle_beta   90.00
_cell.angle_gamma   90.00
#
_symmetry.space_group_name_H-M   'P 1'
#
loop_
_entity.id
_entity.type
_entity.pdbx_description
1 polymer ?
#
loop_
_entity_poly.entity_id
_entity_poly.type
_entity_poly.pdbx_seq_one_letter_code
_entity_poly.pdbx_strand_id
1 'polypeptide(L)'
;FQKDKKSTHKITKSEILGLFLGLISGLCLLNLGSMEELLGKFNALFLSCAFIWALMAVFTHKAKGTHPLAINFYINLMSLLMFSWVLFDLKSYEIFQFDFKFWINLFVVAFLSTVVGTSIYYYGIHILGSVKANSFVLITPASALICSFFILDEVPTILTLIGCVLAIFAIYFINIYGKKKS
;
A
#
# COMPACT_ATOMS: atom_id res chain seq x y z
N PHE A 1 -16.86 24.28 20.51
CA PHE A 1 -17.84 23.56 19.67
C PHE A 1 -17.70 24.08 18.24
N GLN A 2 -16.73 23.56 17.49
CA GLN A 2 -16.54 23.91 16.08
C GLN A 2 -17.38 22.92 15.27
N LYS A 3 -18.43 23.43 14.68
CA LYS A 3 -19.36 22.70 13.80
C LYS A 3 -18.57 22.12 12.62
N ASP A 4 -18.34 20.81 12.64
CA ASP A 4 -17.71 20.07 11.56
C ASP A 4 -18.51 20.28 10.27
N LYS A 5 -17.98 21.13 9.41
CA LYS A 5 -18.47 21.28 8.04
C LYS A 5 -18.17 19.97 7.34
N LYS A 6 -19.19 19.13 7.21
CA LYS A 6 -19.18 17.89 6.41
C LYS A 6 -18.80 18.28 4.97
N SER A 7 -17.52 18.39 4.65
CA SER A 7 -17.09 18.52 3.26
C SER A 7 -17.28 17.14 2.62
N THR A 8 -18.42 16.93 2.01
CA THR A 8 -18.60 15.85 1.04
C THR A 8 -17.64 16.15 -0.12
N HIS A 9 -16.45 15.57 -0.08
CA HIS A 9 -15.47 15.68 -1.16
C HIS A 9 -16.10 15.05 -2.40
N LYS A 10 -16.62 15.87 -3.31
CA LYS A 10 -17.11 15.41 -4.62
C LYS A 10 -15.91 14.99 -5.45
N ILE A 11 -15.87 13.72 -5.82
CA ILE A 11 -14.82 13.16 -6.68
C ILE A 11 -14.83 13.96 -8.01
N THR A 12 -13.69 14.51 -8.36
CA THR A 12 -13.53 15.29 -9.61
C THR A 12 -13.28 14.37 -10.81
N LYS A 13 -13.62 14.84 -12.01
CA LYS A 13 -13.39 14.04 -13.23
C LYS A 13 -11.92 13.66 -13.41
N SER A 14 -10.98 14.50 -12.97
CA SER A 14 -9.55 14.21 -13.00
C SER A 14 -9.14 13.14 -11.99
N GLU A 15 -9.77 13.08 -10.81
CA GLU A 15 -9.54 11.98 -9.86
C GLU A 15 -10.03 10.64 -10.42
N ILE A 16 -11.18 10.62 -11.10
CA ILE A 16 -11.69 9.41 -11.77
C ILE A 16 -10.72 8.95 -12.86
N LEU A 17 -10.23 9.88 -13.69
CA LEU A 17 -9.27 9.57 -14.74
C LEU A 17 -7.96 9.03 -14.15
N GLY A 18 -7.46 9.64 -13.07
CA GLY A 18 -6.28 9.17 -12.36
C GLY A 18 -6.47 7.77 -11.76
N LEU A 19 -7.64 7.47 -11.18
CA LEU A 19 -7.96 6.13 -10.66
C LEU A 19 -8.00 5.09 -11.79
N PHE A 20 -8.56 5.45 -12.95
CA PHE A 20 -8.59 4.57 -14.12
C PHE A 20 -7.18 4.29 -14.67
N LEU A 21 -6.33 5.32 -14.77
CA LEU A 21 -4.92 5.16 -15.13
C LEU A 21 -4.16 4.29 -14.13
N GLY A 22 -4.44 4.44 -12.83
CA GLY A 22 -3.87 3.60 -11.77
C GLY A 22 -4.26 2.13 -11.91
N LEU A 23 -5.51 1.85 -12.29
CA LEU A 23 -5.97 0.49 -12.57
C LEU A 23 -5.22 -0.12 -13.75
N ILE A 24 -5.11 0.60 -14.88
CA ILE A 24 -4.37 0.13 -16.06
C ILE A 24 -2.90 -0.07 -15.71
N SER A 25 -2.29 0.85 -14.96
CA SER A 25 -0.92 0.70 -14.46
C SER A 25 -0.75 -0.59 -13.67
N GLY A 26 -1.66 -0.89 -12.73
CA GLY A 26 -1.63 -2.13 -11.96
C GLY A 26 -1.69 -3.38 -12.83
N LEU A 27 -2.56 -3.40 -13.85
CA LEU A 27 -2.65 -4.50 -14.80
C LEU A 27 -1.36 -4.68 -15.61
N CYS A 28 -0.73 -3.60 -16.07
CA CYS A 28 0.55 -3.65 -16.76
C CYS A 28 1.68 -4.18 -15.86
N LEU A 29 1.70 -3.79 -14.58
CA LEU A 29 2.70 -4.22 -13.61
C LEU A 29 2.58 -5.69 -13.23
N LEU A 30 1.35 -6.23 -13.22
CA LEU A 30 1.12 -7.66 -12.97
C LEU A 30 1.59 -8.55 -14.11
N ASN A 31 1.89 -7.98 -15.29
CA ASN A 31 2.37 -8.71 -16.48
C ASN A 31 1.54 -9.96 -16.82
N LEU A 32 0.22 -9.87 -16.62
CA LEU A 32 -0.71 -10.98 -16.79
C LEU A 32 -0.95 -11.25 -18.27
N GLY A 33 -0.61 -12.44 -18.72
CA GLY A 33 -0.80 -12.87 -20.10
C GLY A 33 -2.25 -13.21 -20.46
N SER A 34 -3.11 -13.51 -19.46
CA SER A 34 -4.50 -13.90 -19.70
C SER A 34 -5.43 -13.54 -18.54
N MET A 35 -6.74 -13.42 -18.85
CA MET A 35 -7.78 -13.21 -17.83
C MET A 35 -7.94 -14.43 -16.89
N GLU A 36 -7.58 -15.63 -17.33
CA GLU A 36 -7.60 -16.84 -16.50
C GLU A 36 -6.55 -16.79 -15.41
N GLU A 37 -5.38 -16.22 -15.69
CA GLU A 37 -4.35 -15.97 -14.67
C GLU A 37 -4.83 -14.96 -13.63
N LEU A 38 -5.56 -13.91 -14.03
CA LEU A 38 -6.15 -12.93 -13.12
C LEU A 38 -7.16 -13.54 -12.16
N LEU A 39 -7.98 -14.48 -12.63
CA LEU A 39 -9.03 -15.14 -11.86
C LEU A 39 -8.56 -16.42 -11.15
N GLY A 40 -7.29 -16.78 -11.28
CA GLY A 40 -6.70 -17.89 -10.54
C GLY A 40 -6.87 -17.72 -9.02
N LYS A 41 -7.02 -18.84 -8.29
CA LYS A 41 -7.30 -18.84 -6.83
C LYS A 41 -6.35 -17.93 -6.05
N PHE A 42 -5.07 -17.88 -6.39
CA PHE A 42 -4.09 -17.05 -5.71
C PHE A 42 -4.27 -15.57 -6.01
N ASN A 43 -4.60 -15.21 -7.25
CA ASN A 43 -4.85 -13.83 -7.63
C ASN A 43 -6.15 -13.29 -7.02
N ALA A 44 -7.17 -14.12 -6.86
CA ALA A 44 -8.39 -13.76 -6.14
C ALA A 44 -8.11 -13.42 -4.67
N LEU A 45 -7.18 -14.13 -4.02
CA LEU A 45 -6.72 -13.78 -2.67
C LEU A 45 -6.00 -12.43 -2.64
N PHE A 46 -5.11 -12.14 -3.60
CA PHE A 46 -4.46 -10.84 -3.71
C PHE A 46 -5.44 -9.70 -3.93
N LEU A 47 -6.45 -9.90 -4.79
CA LEU A 47 -7.50 -8.90 -5.00
C LEU A 47 -8.32 -8.64 -3.73
N SER A 48 -8.63 -9.68 -2.96
CA SER A 48 -9.32 -9.52 -1.66
C SER A 48 -8.43 -8.79 -0.64
N CYS A 49 -7.14 -9.03 -0.60
CA CYS A 49 -6.20 -8.27 0.24
C CYS A 49 -6.18 -6.78 -0.15
N ALA A 50 -6.15 -6.47 -1.45
CA ALA A 50 -6.20 -5.08 -1.92
C ALA A 50 -7.51 -4.39 -1.53
N PHE A 51 -8.64 -5.09 -1.59
CA PHE A 51 -9.94 -4.58 -1.15
C PHE A 51 -9.96 -4.31 0.37
N ILE A 52 -9.46 -5.25 1.18
CA ILE A 52 -9.35 -5.09 2.64
C ILE A 52 -8.43 -3.91 2.98
N TRP A 53 -7.32 -3.75 2.27
CA TRP A 53 -6.41 -2.62 2.43
C TRP A 53 -7.11 -1.27 2.16
N ALA A 54 -7.89 -1.20 1.08
CA ALA A 54 -8.67 -0.01 0.75
C ALA A 54 -9.72 0.32 1.83
N LEU A 55 -10.42 -0.70 2.34
CA LEU A 55 -11.36 -0.54 3.47
C LEU A 55 -10.65 -0.02 4.72
N MET A 56 -9.50 -0.57 5.05
CA MET A 56 -8.69 -0.14 6.20
C MET A 56 -8.32 1.34 6.08
N ALA A 57 -7.92 1.80 4.89
CA ALA A 57 -7.62 3.21 4.67
C ALA A 57 -8.83 4.13 4.88
N VAL A 58 -10.04 3.67 4.50
CA VAL A 58 -11.29 4.41 4.74
C VAL A 58 -11.61 4.47 6.23
N PHE A 59 -11.47 3.36 6.96
CA PHE A 59 -11.70 3.34 8.42
C PHE A 59 -10.68 4.21 9.16
N THR A 60 -9.41 4.16 8.78
CA THR A 60 -8.35 5.01 9.34
C THR A 60 -8.68 6.49 9.13
N HIS A 61 -9.17 6.86 7.94
CA HIS A 61 -9.57 8.25 7.68
C HIS A 61 -10.77 8.68 8.56
N LYS A 62 -11.69 7.76 8.88
CA LYS A 62 -12.83 8.05 9.78
C LYS A 62 -12.42 8.13 11.24
N ALA A 63 -11.34 7.49 11.65
CA ALA A 63 -10.80 7.52 13.01
C ALA A 63 -10.05 8.84 13.32
N LYS A 64 -10.63 9.98 12.91
CA LYS A 64 -10.10 11.31 13.15
C LYS A 64 -9.99 11.57 14.66
N GLY A 65 -8.82 12.02 15.10
CA GLY A 65 -8.55 12.31 16.49
C GLY A 65 -7.69 11.26 17.20
N THR A 66 -7.49 10.10 16.60
CA THR A 66 -6.55 9.09 17.10
C THR A 66 -5.16 9.34 16.49
N HIS A 67 -4.13 9.32 17.33
CA HIS A 67 -2.76 9.52 16.84
C HIS A 67 -2.34 8.39 15.87
N PRO A 68 -1.68 8.66 14.73
CA PRO A 68 -1.30 7.64 13.75
C PRO A 68 -0.48 6.48 14.32
N LEU A 69 0.42 6.76 15.25
CA LEU A 69 1.19 5.73 15.95
C LEU A 69 0.30 4.80 16.77
N ALA A 70 -0.75 5.33 17.41
CA ALA A 70 -1.70 4.50 18.17
C ALA A 70 -2.50 3.58 17.23
N ILE A 71 -2.94 4.09 16.09
CA ILE A 71 -3.62 3.28 15.06
C ILE A 71 -2.70 2.13 14.64
N ASN A 72 -1.45 2.45 14.29
CA ASN A 72 -0.45 1.46 13.90
C ASN A 72 -0.22 0.41 15.00
N PHE A 73 -0.05 0.86 16.23
CA PHE A 73 0.12 -0.02 17.39
C PHE A 73 -1.05 -1.00 17.56
N TYR A 74 -2.29 -0.51 17.56
CA TYR A 74 -3.47 -1.37 17.73
C TYR A 74 -3.65 -2.36 16.58
N ILE A 75 -3.39 -1.96 15.33
CA ILE A 75 -3.47 -2.86 14.19
C ILE A 75 -2.44 -3.99 14.31
N ASN A 76 -1.20 -3.66 14.67
CA ASN A 76 -0.14 -4.68 14.85
C ASN A 76 -0.41 -5.56 16.07
N LEU A 77 -0.93 -5.00 17.16
CA LEU A 77 -1.32 -5.77 18.35
C LEU A 77 -2.43 -6.78 18.03
N MET A 78 -3.47 -6.34 17.29
CA MET A 78 -4.55 -7.25 16.86
C MET A 78 -4.04 -8.32 15.91
N SER A 79 -3.14 -7.98 14.99
CA SER A 79 -2.49 -8.96 14.11
C SER A 79 -1.69 -9.99 14.91
N LEU A 80 -0.92 -9.55 15.91
CA LEU A 80 -0.16 -10.45 16.79
C LEU A 80 -1.09 -11.41 17.53
N LEU A 81 -2.19 -10.91 18.09
CA LEU A 81 -3.18 -11.76 18.78
C LEU A 81 -3.85 -12.75 17.83
N MET A 82 -4.23 -12.32 16.64
CA MET A 82 -4.87 -13.19 15.64
C MET A 82 -3.93 -14.29 15.12
N PHE A 83 -2.64 -14.00 14.98
CA PHE A 83 -1.66 -14.96 14.46
C PHE A 83 -0.86 -15.66 15.56
N SER A 84 -1.13 -15.40 16.84
CA SER A 84 -0.41 -16.02 17.97
C SER A 84 -0.47 -17.55 17.97
N TRP A 85 -1.55 -18.15 17.43
CA TRP A 85 -1.68 -19.60 17.30
C TRP A 85 -0.58 -20.24 16.41
N VAL A 86 -0.05 -19.50 15.44
CA VAL A 86 1.04 -19.96 14.57
C VAL A 86 2.30 -20.21 15.38
N LEU A 87 2.51 -19.50 16.50
CA LEU A 87 3.66 -19.70 17.36
C LEU A 87 3.68 -21.08 18.02
N PHE A 88 2.51 -21.72 18.21
CA PHE A 88 2.42 -23.07 18.78
C PHE A 88 2.78 -24.17 17.78
N ASP A 89 2.67 -23.88 16.47
CA ASP A 89 2.97 -24.82 15.38
C ASP A 89 4.42 -24.71 14.89
N LEU A 90 5.08 -23.59 15.18
CA LEU A 90 6.49 -23.39 14.85
C LEU A 90 7.35 -24.28 15.76
N LYS A 91 8.10 -25.21 15.15
CA LYS A 91 9.16 -25.94 15.85
C LYS A 91 10.21 -24.90 16.28
N SER A 92 10.14 -24.52 17.56
CA SER A 92 10.89 -23.38 18.14
C SER A 92 12.40 -23.45 17.91
N TYR A 93 12.92 -24.67 17.62
CA TYR A 93 14.35 -24.90 17.40
C TYR A 93 14.93 -24.38 16.12
N GLU A 94 14.12 -24.24 15.07
CA GLU A 94 14.58 -23.78 13.75
C GLU A 94 14.74 -22.27 13.68
N ILE A 95 13.99 -21.51 14.46
CA ILE A 95 14.01 -20.04 14.44
C ILE A 95 15.36 -19.49 14.92
N PHE A 96 16.00 -20.14 15.89
CA PHE A 96 17.29 -19.71 16.45
C PHE A 96 18.50 -20.10 15.59
N GLN A 97 18.30 -20.90 14.54
CA GLN A 97 19.37 -21.31 13.61
C GLN A 97 19.62 -20.29 12.49
N PHE A 98 18.77 -19.26 12.38
CA PHE A 98 18.96 -18.25 11.36
C PHE A 98 20.20 -17.39 11.61
N ASP A 99 20.92 -17.07 10.52
CA ASP A 99 22.11 -16.23 10.53
C ASP A 99 21.81 -14.81 11.06
N PHE A 100 22.81 -14.16 11.61
CA PHE A 100 22.74 -12.79 12.11
C PHE A 100 22.20 -11.80 11.05
N LYS A 101 22.50 -12.00 9.77
CA LYS A 101 21.97 -11.24 8.66
C LYS A 101 20.44 -11.31 8.58
N PHE A 102 19.85 -12.46 8.85
CA PHE A 102 18.40 -12.62 8.89
C PHE A 102 17.78 -11.72 9.96
N TRP A 103 18.34 -11.71 11.17
CA TRP A 103 17.83 -10.91 12.28
C TRP A 103 17.95 -9.40 12.03
N ILE A 104 19.05 -8.95 11.41
CA ILE A 104 19.19 -7.54 11.00
C ILE A 104 18.12 -7.19 9.97
N ASN A 105 17.95 -7.99 8.93
CA ASN A 105 16.95 -7.74 7.90
C ASN A 105 15.53 -7.73 8.48
N LEU A 106 15.21 -8.68 9.37
CA LEU A 106 13.94 -8.74 10.06
C LEU A 106 13.70 -7.45 10.88
N PHE A 107 14.70 -7.00 11.64
CA PHE A 107 14.62 -5.78 12.42
C PHE A 107 14.41 -4.54 11.53
N VAL A 108 15.17 -4.43 10.44
CA VAL A 108 15.04 -3.32 9.48
C VAL A 108 13.63 -3.28 8.88
N VAL A 109 13.12 -4.43 8.41
CA VAL A 109 11.77 -4.52 7.86
C VAL A 109 10.71 -4.21 8.92
N ALA A 110 10.80 -4.80 10.11
CA ALA A 110 9.82 -4.57 11.18
C ALA A 110 9.83 -3.11 11.66
N PHE A 111 11.00 -2.51 11.86
CA PHE A 111 11.09 -1.16 12.38
C PHE A 111 10.86 -0.09 11.30
N LEU A 112 11.66 -0.09 10.23
CA LEU A 112 11.56 0.94 9.19
C LEU A 112 10.27 0.85 8.39
N SER A 113 9.87 -0.34 7.98
CA SER A 113 8.66 -0.49 7.15
C SER A 113 7.40 -0.38 8.01
N THR A 114 7.32 -1.15 9.11
CA THR A 114 6.07 -1.24 9.88
C THR A 114 5.91 -0.08 10.86
N VAL A 115 6.94 0.29 11.63
CA VAL A 115 6.78 1.39 12.61
C VAL A 115 6.85 2.74 11.92
N VAL A 116 7.88 3.00 11.12
CA VAL A 116 8.09 4.30 10.50
C VAL A 116 7.20 4.47 9.27
N GLY A 117 7.29 3.56 8.30
CA GLY A 117 6.62 3.67 7.01
C GLY A 117 5.10 3.70 7.13
N THR A 118 4.50 2.75 7.86
CA THR A 118 3.05 2.72 8.03
C THR A 118 2.52 3.85 8.91
N SER A 119 3.31 4.33 9.88
CA SER A 119 2.91 5.51 10.67
C SER A 119 2.88 6.78 9.84
N ILE A 120 3.85 6.99 8.95
CA ILE A 120 3.86 8.10 7.98
C ILE A 120 2.67 7.97 7.03
N TYR A 121 2.37 6.76 6.57
CA TYR A 121 1.21 6.49 5.70
C TYR A 121 -0.11 6.85 6.39
N TYR A 122 -0.34 6.43 7.64
CA TYR A 122 -1.55 6.79 8.38
C TYR A 122 -1.63 8.30 8.66
N TYR A 123 -0.51 8.94 8.95
CA TYR A 123 -0.45 10.39 9.05
C TYR A 123 -0.85 11.06 7.73
N GLY A 124 -0.35 10.55 6.60
CA GLY A 124 -0.77 10.98 5.27
C GLY A 124 -2.26 10.85 5.02
N ILE A 125 -2.89 9.74 5.44
CA ILE A 125 -4.34 9.55 5.35
C ILE A 125 -5.11 10.61 6.15
N HIS A 126 -4.63 10.97 7.33
CA HIS A 126 -5.27 12.00 8.16
C HIS A 126 -5.24 13.39 7.53
N ILE A 127 -4.13 13.76 6.87
CA ILE A 127 -3.95 15.08 6.25
C ILE A 127 -4.56 15.16 4.86
N LEU A 128 -4.25 14.20 4.01
CA LEU A 128 -4.58 14.23 2.58
C LEU A 128 -5.92 13.56 2.26
N GLY A 129 -6.40 12.70 3.16
CA GLY A 129 -7.51 11.79 2.91
C GLY A 129 -7.06 10.48 2.27
N SER A 130 -7.92 9.45 2.37
CA SER A 130 -7.60 8.08 1.95
C SER A 130 -7.27 7.95 0.46
N VAL A 131 -8.01 8.63 -0.42
CA VAL A 131 -7.80 8.53 -1.88
C VAL A 131 -6.43 9.07 -2.29
N LYS A 132 -6.05 10.24 -1.78
CA LYS A 132 -4.76 10.86 -2.12
C LYS A 132 -3.59 10.11 -1.49
N ALA A 133 -3.71 9.71 -0.22
CA ALA A 133 -2.68 8.91 0.43
C ALA A 133 -2.45 7.57 -0.28
N ASN A 134 -3.52 6.86 -0.67
CA ASN A 134 -3.42 5.62 -1.42
C ASN A 134 -2.82 5.80 -2.82
N SER A 135 -3.03 6.94 -3.47
CA SER A 135 -2.42 7.17 -4.79
C SER A 135 -0.89 7.20 -4.74
N PHE A 136 -0.29 7.64 -3.62
CA PHE A 136 1.16 7.60 -3.44
C PHE A 136 1.72 6.17 -3.33
N VAL A 137 0.90 5.19 -2.93
CA VAL A 137 1.32 3.78 -2.92
C VAL A 137 1.65 3.28 -4.33
N LEU A 138 1.09 3.89 -5.38
CA LEU A 138 1.43 3.57 -6.77
C LEU A 138 2.89 3.84 -7.14
N ILE A 139 3.64 4.61 -6.33
CA ILE A 139 5.08 4.81 -6.52
C ILE A 139 5.90 3.59 -6.11
N THR A 140 5.33 2.72 -5.26
CA THR A 140 6.02 1.55 -4.71
C THR A 140 6.58 0.61 -5.79
N PRO A 141 5.83 0.23 -6.84
CA PRO A 141 6.36 -0.61 -7.90
C PRO A 141 7.53 0.05 -8.65
N ALA A 142 7.46 1.37 -8.88
CA ALA A 142 8.55 2.09 -9.53
C ALA A 142 9.82 2.11 -8.67
N SER A 143 9.68 2.33 -7.36
CA SER A 143 10.79 2.27 -6.40
C SER A 143 11.39 0.87 -6.31
N ALA A 144 10.53 -0.17 -6.25
CA ALA A 144 10.97 -1.57 -6.23
C ALA A 144 11.77 -1.93 -7.50
N LEU A 145 11.30 -1.47 -8.66
CA LEU A 145 11.96 -1.71 -9.95
C LEU A 145 13.34 -1.04 -10.01
N ILE A 146 13.48 0.18 -9.50
CA ILE A 146 14.78 0.86 -9.42
C ILE A 146 15.72 0.08 -8.50
N CYS A 147 15.24 -0.37 -7.34
CA CYS A 147 16.04 -1.16 -6.40
C CYS A 147 16.43 -2.52 -7.02
N SER A 148 15.51 -3.21 -7.69
CA SER A 148 15.75 -4.49 -8.36
C SER A 148 16.83 -4.35 -9.44
N PHE A 149 16.75 -3.30 -10.25
CA PHE A 149 17.75 -3.03 -11.28
C PHE A 149 19.16 -2.81 -10.69
N PHE A 150 19.30 -2.01 -9.63
CA PHE A 150 20.62 -1.70 -9.05
C PHE A 150 21.17 -2.78 -8.11
N ILE A 151 20.30 -3.57 -7.45
CA ILE A 151 20.73 -4.54 -6.43
C ILE A 151 20.77 -5.96 -6.99
N LEU A 152 19.84 -6.31 -7.89
CA LEU A 152 19.67 -7.67 -8.42
C LEU A 152 20.08 -7.79 -9.88
N ASP A 153 20.49 -6.69 -10.54
CA ASP A 153 20.80 -6.62 -11.98
C ASP A 153 19.66 -7.12 -12.88
N GLU A 154 18.41 -7.00 -12.39
CA GLU A 154 17.22 -7.41 -13.14
C GLU A 154 16.80 -6.34 -14.14
N VAL A 155 16.70 -6.72 -15.41
CA VAL A 155 16.23 -5.80 -16.47
C VAL A 155 14.72 -5.79 -16.51
N PRO A 156 14.08 -4.62 -16.31
CA PRO A 156 12.63 -4.52 -16.34
C PRO A 156 12.06 -4.79 -17.73
N THR A 157 10.89 -5.42 -17.79
CA THR A 157 10.17 -5.59 -19.06
C THR A 157 9.60 -4.25 -19.54
N ILE A 158 9.39 -4.12 -20.84
CA ILE A 158 8.79 -2.91 -21.44
C ILE A 158 7.40 -2.63 -20.82
N LEU A 159 6.64 -3.68 -20.55
CA LEU A 159 5.31 -3.59 -19.96
C LEU A 159 5.38 -3.03 -18.52
N THR A 160 6.37 -3.45 -17.74
CA THR A 160 6.61 -2.92 -16.39
C THR A 160 6.98 -1.44 -16.42
N LEU A 161 7.82 -1.02 -17.38
CA LEU A 161 8.17 0.39 -17.57
C LEU A 161 6.95 1.25 -17.92
N ILE A 162 6.10 0.77 -18.84
CA ILE A 162 4.84 1.45 -19.20
C ILE A 162 3.95 1.56 -17.96
N GLY A 163 3.83 0.49 -17.18
CA GLY A 163 3.06 0.47 -15.92
C GLY A 163 3.55 1.54 -14.94
N CYS A 164 4.86 1.68 -14.74
CA CYS A 164 5.44 2.70 -13.87
C CYS A 164 5.16 4.13 -14.37
N VAL A 165 5.26 4.39 -15.66
CA VAL A 165 4.93 5.70 -16.23
C VAL A 165 3.46 6.04 -16.03
N LEU A 166 2.55 5.09 -16.27
CA LEU A 166 1.12 5.26 -16.03
C LEU A 166 0.80 5.50 -14.54
N ALA A 167 1.54 4.86 -13.62
CA ALA A 167 1.41 5.10 -12.18
C ALA A 167 1.73 6.56 -11.83
N ILE A 168 2.81 7.12 -12.38
CA ILE A 168 3.20 8.51 -12.15
C ILE A 168 2.14 9.47 -12.67
N PHE A 169 1.61 9.22 -13.87
CA PHE A 169 0.49 10.03 -14.41
C PHE A 169 -0.76 9.91 -13.54
N ALA A 170 -1.10 8.72 -13.05
CA ALA A 170 -2.23 8.52 -12.15
C ALA A 170 -2.09 9.37 -10.88
N ILE A 171 -0.91 9.35 -10.23
CA ILE A 171 -0.61 10.17 -9.05
C ILE A 171 -0.77 11.66 -9.37
N TYR A 172 -0.25 12.09 -10.51
CA TYR A 172 -0.34 13.48 -10.95
C TYR A 172 -1.79 13.95 -11.11
N PHE A 173 -2.63 13.18 -11.81
CA PHE A 173 -4.04 13.52 -12.01
C PHE A 173 -4.85 13.52 -10.71
N ILE A 174 -4.60 12.57 -9.80
CA ILE A 174 -5.30 12.51 -8.51
C ILE A 174 -4.91 13.68 -7.59
N ASN A 175 -3.62 14.04 -7.53
CA ASN A 175 -3.14 14.98 -6.53
C ASN A 175 -3.13 16.45 -7.01
N ILE A 176 -2.83 16.72 -8.26
CA ILE A 176 -2.62 18.08 -8.76
C ILE A 176 -3.88 18.65 -9.41
N TYR A 177 -4.48 17.91 -10.33
CA TYR A 177 -5.70 18.38 -11.02
C TYR A 177 -6.95 18.30 -10.15
N GLY A 178 -7.02 17.40 -9.18
CA GLY A 178 -8.12 17.34 -8.21
C GLY A 178 -8.23 18.58 -7.31
N LYS A 179 -7.15 19.37 -7.17
CA LYS A 179 -7.12 20.59 -6.35
C LYS A 179 -7.71 21.85 -7.01
N LYS A 180 -7.87 21.88 -8.33
CA LYS A 180 -8.17 23.12 -9.06
C LYS A 180 -9.65 23.53 -9.09
N LYS A 181 -10.56 22.78 -8.45
CA LYS A 181 -12.02 23.05 -8.42
C LYS A 181 -12.67 22.91 -7.04
N SER A 182 -11.91 23.14 -5.98
CA SER A 182 -12.48 23.22 -4.62
C SER A 182 -12.48 24.66 -4.13
#